data_638625364155b74123e0c1fb152a077b
#
_entry.id   638625364155b74123e0c1fb152a077b
#
_cell.length_a   1.000
_cell.length_b   1.000
_cell.length_c   1.000
_cell.angle_alpha   90.00
_cell.angle_beta   90.00
_cell.angle_gamma   90.00
#
_symmetry.space_group_name_H-M   'P 1'
#
loop_
_entity.id
_entity.type
_entity.pdbx_description
1 polymer ?
#
loop_
_entity_poly.entity_id
_entity_poly.type
_entity_poly.pdbx_seq_one_letter_code
_entity_poly.pdbx_strand_id
1 'polypeptide(L)'
;MTISSVAFLGLGAMGYRMAAHLPKHFEQVFVWNRTEEKAKQHAQEYATQAVSLEQAVQADIIFSCLPTSQDVENLIATVTIKSGAIWVDCTSGVPASAQKLAELLKAQGVDYLDAPVSGQTIGAENATLTVMVGGDSAAFERALPAMQAVGKLIKHVGESGAGFAVKAVNNMLMAVHLCAACEGATTLKAHGVNLAEAFECINASSGQSTVTSSILPNRIFNRSFPLTFALPLLAKDTGIAADLVREAKLAAPVIGLSQNLIQAANALVDADSDFSTVAKMYESWSQITIE
;
A
#
# COMPACT_ATOMS: atom_id res chain seq x y z
N MET A 1 -24.74 -12.45 -9.34
CA MET A 1 -24.67 -13.18 -8.04
C MET A 1 -24.78 -12.16 -6.92
N THR A 2 -25.60 -12.44 -5.93
CA THR A 2 -25.63 -11.59 -4.71
C THR A 2 -24.44 -12.00 -3.83
N ILE A 3 -23.60 -11.05 -3.42
CA ILE A 3 -22.49 -11.30 -2.50
C ILE A 3 -23.11 -11.54 -1.12
N SER A 4 -22.95 -12.73 -0.56
CA SER A 4 -23.50 -13.11 0.74
C SER A 4 -22.43 -13.13 1.83
N SER A 5 -21.17 -13.35 1.47
CA SER A 5 -20.07 -13.50 2.41
C SER A 5 -18.78 -12.84 1.91
N VAL A 6 -18.04 -12.23 2.83
CA VAL A 6 -16.76 -11.58 2.57
C VAL A 6 -15.73 -12.07 3.59
N ALA A 7 -14.52 -12.37 3.14
CA ALA A 7 -13.40 -12.67 4.02
C ALA A 7 -12.31 -11.62 3.92
N PHE A 8 -11.60 -11.38 5.02
CA PHE A 8 -10.41 -10.53 5.04
C PHE A 8 -9.22 -11.28 5.66
N LEU A 9 -8.17 -11.45 4.86
CA LEU A 9 -6.96 -12.20 5.21
C LEU A 9 -5.80 -11.22 5.43
N GLY A 10 -5.23 -11.25 6.64
CA GLY A 10 -4.13 -10.36 7.01
C GLY A 10 -4.62 -9.10 7.74
N LEU A 11 -4.53 -9.14 9.07
CA LEU A 11 -4.94 -8.08 9.99
C LEU A 11 -3.71 -7.29 10.50
N GLY A 12 -2.92 -6.81 9.55
CA GLY A 12 -1.86 -5.83 9.82
C GLY A 12 -2.42 -4.42 10.04
N ALA A 13 -1.54 -3.40 10.03
CA ALA A 13 -1.93 -2.01 10.27
C ALA A 13 -3.05 -1.51 9.34
N MET A 14 -3.05 -1.95 8.08
CA MET A 14 -4.06 -1.60 7.09
C MET A 14 -5.28 -2.53 7.18
N GLY A 15 -5.05 -3.85 7.08
CA GLY A 15 -6.13 -4.83 6.97
C GLY A 15 -7.05 -4.86 8.18
N TYR A 16 -6.52 -4.65 9.39
CA TYR A 16 -7.33 -4.56 10.62
C TYR A 16 -8.40 -3.46 10.52
N ARG A 17 -8.00 -2.27 10.03
CA ARG A 17 -8.90 -1.12 9.87
C ARG A 17 -9.87 -1.29 8.69
N MET A 18 -9.38 -1.85 7.58
CA MET A 18 -10.21 -2.10 6.40
C MET A 18 -11.32 -3.12 6.71
N ALA A 19 -10.97 -4.24 7.34
CA ALA A 19 -11.93 -5.29 7.70
C ALA A 19 -13.05 -4.80 8.64
N ALA A 20 -12.77 -3.82 9.49
CA ALA A 20 -13.73 -3.24 10.43
C ALA A 20 -14.94 -2.54 9.77
N HIS A 21 -14.82 -2.17 8.50
CA HIS A 21 -15.93 -1.53 7.77
C HIS A 21 -16.89 -2.53 7.12
N LEU A 22 -16.44 -3.75 6.82
CA LEU A 22 -17.20 -4.75 6.07
C LEU A 22 -18.53 -5.15 6.75
N PRO A 23 -18.64 -5.30 8.09
CA PRO A 23 -19.90 -5.67 8.74
C PRO A 23 -21.01 -4.65 8.60
N LYS A 24 -20.71 -3.41 8.20
CA LYS A 24 -21.73 -2.39 7.90
C LYS A 24 -22.45 -2.65 6.58
N HIS A 25 -21.91 -3.52 5.73
CA HIS A 25 -22.37 -3.77 4.36
C HIS A 25 -22.68 -5.23 4.08
N PHE A 26 -22.18 -6.16 4.90
CA PHE A 26 -22.31 -7.61 4.69
C PHE A 26 -22.65 -8.31 6.00
N GLU A 27 -23.58 -9.27 5.94
CA GLU A 27 -24.02 -10.04 7.12
C GLU A 27 -22.97 -11.07 7.57
N GLN A 28 -22.25 -11.67 6.62
CA GLN A 28 -21.23 -12.67 6.89
C GLN A 28 -19.84 -12.11 6.56
N VAL A 29 -19.08 -11.73 7.59
CA VAL A 29 -17.72 -11.23 7.45
C VAL A 29 -16.77 -12.10 8.25
N PHE A 30 -15.92 -12.83 7.53
CA PHE A 30 -14.89 -13.69 8.08
C PHE A 30 -13.57 -12.94 8.14
N VAL A 31 -12.78 -13.17 9.19
CA VAL A 31 -11.43 -12.64 9.32
C VAL A 31 -10.45 -13.75 9.67
N TRP A 32 -9.30 -13.68 9.06
CA TRP A 32 -8.19 -14.58 9.34
C TRP A 32 -6.86 -13.84 9.41
N ASN A 33 -6.00 -14.28 10.30
CA ASN A 33 -4.63 -13.78 10.40
C ASN A 33 -3.71 -14.92 10.87
N ARG A 34 -2.45 -14.94 10.40
CA ARG A 34 -1.44 -15.93 10.83
C ARG A 34 -1.27 -15.97 12.35
N THR A 35 -1.33 -14.83 13.03
CA THR A 35 -1.45 -14.72 14.48
C THR A 35 -2.94 -14.71 14.81
N GLU A 36 -3.46 -15.85 15.28
CA GLU A 36 -4.89 -16.09 15.51
C GLU A 36 -5.51 -15.11 16.51
N GLU A 37 -4.74 -14.70 17.51
CA GLU A 37 -5.19 -13.74 18.54
C GLU A 37 -5.65 -12.41 17.93
N LYS A 38 -5.01 -11.93 16.85
CA LYS A 38 -5.44 -10.73 16.15
C LYS A 38 -6.80 -10.87 15.49
N ALA A 39 -7.09 -12.05 14.93
CA ALA A 39 -8.40 -12.32 14.35
C ALA A 39 -9.49 -12.41 15.44
N LYS A 40 -9.20 -13.05 16.56
CA LYS A 40 -10.09 -13.11 17.72
C LYS A 40 -10.36 -11.74 18.31
N GLN A 41 -9.31 -10.92 18.46
CA GLN A 41 -9.45 -9.54 18.95
C GLN A 41 -10.33 -8.73 17.99
N HIS A 42 -10.09 -8.80 16.67
CA HIS A 42 -10.89 -8.10 15.68
C HIS A 42 -12.38 -8.52 15.75
N ALA A 43 -12.64 -9.82 15.94
CA ALA A 43 -14.00 -10.33 16.07
C ALA A 43 -14.70 -9.86 17.36
N GLN A 44 -13.97 -9.60 18.42
CA GLN A 44 -14.51 -9.03 19.67
C GLN A 44 -14.81 -7.53 19.56
N GLU A 45 -14.02 -6.79 18.78
CA GLU A 45 -14.16 -5.35 18.62
C GLU A 45 -15.20 -4.96 17.54
N TYR A 46 -15.32 -5.81 16.51
CA TYR A 46 -16.19 -5.57 15.36
C TYR A 46 -17.07 -6.81 15.11
N ALA A 47 -18.20 -6.64 14.47
CA ALA A 47 -19.13 -7.74 14.16
C ALA A 47 -18.60 -8.65 13.04
N THR A 48 -17.37 -9.21 13.23
CA THR A 48 -16.71 -10.15 12.32
C THR A 48 -16.58 -11.53 12.99
N GLN A 49 -16.22 -12.56 12.22
CA GLN A 49 -16.04 -13.93 12.71
C GLN A 49 -14.61 -14.37 12.44
N ALA A 50 -13.86 -14.66 13.50
CA ALA A 50 -12.54 -15.27 13.38
C ALA A 50 -12.72 -16.75 13.02
N VAL A 51 -12.19 -17.14 11.86
CA VAL A 51 -12.34 -18.49 11.32
C VAL A 51 -10.99 -19.07 10.87
N SER A 52 -10.94 -20.36 10.56
CA SER A 52 -9.75 -20.95 9.93
C SER A 52 -9.56 -20.42 8.50
N LEU A 53 -8.35 -20.58 7.96
CA LEU A 53 -8.06 -20.16 6.59
C LEU A 53 -8.95 -20.90 5.59
N GLU A 54 -9.14 -22.21 5.79
CA GLU A 54 -9.97 -23.07 4.94
C GLU A 54 -11.43 -22.59 4.92
N GLN A 55 -11.95 -22.09 6.03
CA GLN A 55 -13.29 -21.51 6.09
C GLN A 55 -13.34 -20.13 5.43
N ALA A 56 -12.35 -19.26 5.67
CA ALA A 56 -12.29 -17.92 5.12
C ALA A 56 -12.32 -17.94 3.58
N VAL A 57 -11.59 -18.86 2.95
CA VAL A 57 -11.51 -18.95 1.48
C VAL A 57 -12.78 -19.53 0.81
N GLN A 58 -13.80 -19.89 1.58
CA GLN A 58 -15.12 -20.26 1.07
C GLN A 58 -16.06 -19.05 0.91
N ALA A 59 -15.62 -17.83 1.23
CA ALA A 59 -16.39 -16.61 1.01
C ALA A 59 -16.55 -16.28 -0.49
N ASP A 60 -17.56 -15.48 -0.83
CA ASP A 60 -17.80 -15.03 -2.21
C ASP A 60 -16.74 -14.01 -2.66
N ILE A 61 -16.29 -13.16 -1.73
CA ILE A 61 -15.17 -12.22 -1.95
C ILE A 61 -14.15 -12.40 -0.84
N ILE A 62 -12.88 -12.50 -1.24
CA ILE A 62 -11.76 -12.72 -0.35
C ILE A 62 -10.77 -11.57 -0.51
N PHE A 63 -10.69 -10.70 0.48
CA PHE A 63 -9.64 -9.69 0.54
C PHE A 63 -8.37 -10.27 1.14
N SER A 64 -7.21 -9.92 0.59
CA SER A 64 -5.90 -10.12 1.22
C SER A 64 -5.16 -8.80 1.37
N CYS A 65 -4.46 -8.62 2.49
CA CYS A 65 -3.56 -7.49 2.72
C CYS A 65 -2.34 -7.99 3.49
N LEU A 66 -1.36 -8.50 2.76
CA LEU A 66 -0.19 -9.21 3.27
C LEU A 66 1.09 -8.40 3.00
N PRO A 67 2.25 -8.74 3.61
CA PRO A 67 3.48 -7.99 3.42
C PRO A 67 4.02 -8.03 1.99
N THR A 68 3.96 -9.20 1.32
CA THR A 68 4.56 -9.41 -0.01
C THR A 68 3.68 -10.29 -0.90
N SER A 69 3.92 -10.24 -2.22
CA SER A 69 3.29 -11.18 -3.18
C SER A 69 3.63 -12.63 -2.87
N GLN A 70 4.84 -12.91 -2.37
CA GLN A 70 5.23 -14.27 -1.99
C GLN A 70 4.38 -14.81 -0.83
N ASP A 71 3.99 -13.95 0.13
CA ASP A 71 3.08 -14.35 1.22
C ASP A 71 1.70 -14.73 0.65
N VAL A 72 1.20 -13.98 -0.36
CA VAL A 72 -0.07 -14.28 -1.04
C VAL A 72 0.04 -15.58 -1.83
N GLU A 73 1.10 -15.77 -2.63
CA GLU A 73 1.34 -16.99 -3.38
C GLU A 73 1.41 -18.23 -2.48
N ASN A 74 2.17 -18.13 -1.39
CA ASN A 74 2.31 -19.22 -0.42
C ASN A 74 0.97 -19.57 0.23
N LEU A 75 0.16 -18.56 0.57
CA LEU A 75 -1.14 -18.78 1.18
C LEU A 75 -2.11 -19.45 0.20
N ILE A 76 -2.21 -18.95 -1.03
CA ILE A 76 -3.06 -19.53 -2.08
C ILE A 76 -2.68 -20.98 -2.38
N ALA A 77 -1.38 -21.30 -2.37
CA ALA A 77 -0.91 -22.66 -2.64
C ALA A 77 -1.33 -23.70 -1.58
N THR A 78 -1.78 -23.28 -0.40
CA THR A 78 -2.15 -24.18 0.70
C THR A 78 -3.64 -24.43 0.83
N VAL A 79 -4.48 -23.79 0.03
CA VAL A 79 -5.95 -23.82 0.19
C VAL A 79 -6.68 -24.19 -1.09
N THR A 80 -7.90 -24.71 -0.94
CA THR A 80 -8.86 -24.85 -2.05
C THR A 80 -9.91 -23.76 -1.93
N ILE A 81 -9.92 -22.83 -2.88
CA ILE A 81 -10.80 -21.67 -2.89
C ILE A 81 -12.13 -22.05 -3.52
N LYS A 82 -13.23 -21.50 -3.02
CA LYS A 82 -14.57 -21.68 -3.56
C LYS A 82 -14.63 -21.25 -5.03
N SER A 83 -15.08 -22.14 -5.91
CA SER A 83 -15.30 -21.80 -7.32
C SER A 83 -16.35 -20.68 -7.45
N GLY A 84 -16.11 -19.72 -8.33
CA GLY A 84 -16.92 -18.52 -8.50
C GLY A 84 -16.58 -17.38 -7.55
N ALA A 85 -15.69 -17.59 -6.57
CA ALA A 85 -15.20 -16.53 -5.68
C ALA A 85 -14.33 -15.51 -6.45
N ILE A 86 -14.17 -14.33 -5.84
CA ILE A 86 -13.26 -13.30 -6.32
C ILE A 86 -12.21 -13.03 -5.24
N TRP A 87 -10.93 -13.16 -5.59
CA TRP A 87 -9.82 -12.77 -4.74
C TRP A 87 -9.41 -11.32 -5.04
N VAL A 88 -9.49 -10.45 -4.04
CA VAL A 88 -9.14 -9.02 -4.12
C VAL A 88 -7.87 -8.79 -3.31
N ASP A 89 -6.73 -8.69 -3.97
CA ASP A 89 -5.43 -8.56 -3.32
C ASP A 89 -5.03 -7.10 -3.12
N CYS A 90 -5.17 -6.61 -1.89
CA CYS A 90 -4.80 -5.26 -1.46
C CYS A 90 -3.32 -5.12 -1.06
N THR A 91 -2.51 -6.15 -1.26
CA THR A 91 -1.06 -6.13 -1.03
C THR A 91 -0.38 -5.11 -1.95
N SER A 92 0.73 -4.51 -1.54
CA SER A 92 1.64 -3.81 -2.46
C SER A 92 2.58 -4.85 -3.07
N GLY A 93 2.14 -5.42 -4.20
CA GLY A 93 2.72 -6.60 -4.81
C GLY A 93 3.47 -6.36 -6.13
N VAL A 94 3.99 -7.45 -6.68
CA VAL A 94 4.73 -7.50 -7.94
C VAL A 94 3.76 -7.79 -9.08
N PRO A 95 3.71 -6.99 -10.16
CA PRO A 95 2.77 -7.20 -11.28
C PRO A 95 2.83 -8.59 -11.91
N ALA A 96 4.01 -9.15 -12.12
CA ALA A 96 4.17 -10.50 -12.66
C ALA A 96 3.57 -11.59 -11.75
N SER A 97 3.61 -11.39 -10.43
CA SER A 97 2.93 -12.28 -9.47
C SER A 97 1.41 -12.22 -9.62
N ALA A 98 0.85 -11.01 -9.79
CA ALA A 98 -0.58 -10.85 -10.03
C ALA A 98 -1.04 -11.58 -11.32
N GLN A 99 -0.29 -11.44 -12.41
CA GLN A 99 -0.57 -12.13 -13.67
C GLN A 99 -0.55 -13.66 -13.50
N LYS A 100 0.49 -14.18 -12.85
CA LYS A 100 0.62 -15.61 -12.54
C LYS A 100 -0.54 -16.12 -11.67
N LEU A 101 -0.92 -15.39 -10.62
CA LEU A 101 -2.02 -15.76 -9.74
C LEU A 101 -3.37 -15.70 -10.46
N ALA A 102 -3.59 -14.70 -11.32
CA ALA A 102 -4.80 -14.58 -12.10
C ALA A 102 -4.99 -15.80 -13.05
N GLU A 103 -3.93 -16.22 -13.73
CA GLU A 103 -3.97 -17.43 -14.59
C GLU A 103 -4.21 -18.71 -13.76
N LEU A 104 -3.50 -18.87 -12.66
CA LEU A 104 -3.62 -20.03 -11.78
C LEU A 104 -5.05 -20.17 -11.22
N LEU A 105 -5.61 -19.09 -10.71
CA LEU A 105 -6.92 -19.06 -10.06
C LEU A 105 -8.05 -19.17 -11.09
N LYS A 106 -7.90 -18.59 -12.26
CA LYS A 106 -8.86 -18.73 -13.37
C LYS A 106 -9.07 -20.18 -13.77
N ALA A 107 -8.00 -20.98 -13.77
CA ALA A 107 -8.10 -22.44 -14.04
C ALA A 107 -8.91 -23.19 -12.97
N GLN A 108 -9.10 -22.60 -11.77
CA GLN A 108 -9.90 -23.13 -10.67
C GLN A 108 -11.30 -22.49 -10.60
N GLY A 109 -11.65 -21.64 -11.57
CA GLY A 109 -12.92 -20.92 -11.59
C GLY A 109 -13.01 -19.79 -10.57
N VAL A 110 -11.87 -19.21 -10.18
CA VAL A 110 -11.75 -18.08 -9.25
C VAL A 110 -11.19 -16.87 -9.99
N ASP A 111 -11.83 -15.71 -9.84
CA ASP A 111 -11.30 -14.47 -10.39
C ASP A 111 -10.29 -13.83 -9.42
N TYR A 112 -9.23 -13.22 -9.96
CA TYR A 112 -8.23 -12.51 -9.18
C TYR A 112 -8.13 -11.06 -9.64
N LEU A 113 -8.13 -10.14 -8.65
CA LEU A 113 -7.95 -8.70 -8.85
C LEU A 113 -6.78 -8.23 -7.97
N ASP A 114 -5.77 -7.64 -8.57
CA ASP A 114 -4.76 -6.88 -7.83
C ASP A 114 -5.32 -5.49 -7.54
N ALA A 115 -5.56 -5.21 -6.27
CA ALA A 115 -6.30 -4.04 -5.81
C ALA A 115 -5.56 -3.28 -4.68
N PRO A 116 -4.28 -2.92 -4.88
CA PRO A 116 -3.53 -2.21 -3.86
C PRO A 116 -4.17 -0.88 -3.49
N VAL A 117 -3.92 -0.46 -2.25
CA VAL A 117 -4.56 0.71 -1.65
C VAL A 117 -3.58 1.84 -1.37
N SER A 118 -4.07 3.08 -1.36
CA SER A 118 -3.34 4.27 -0.97
C SER A 118 -4.22 5.16 -0.07
N GLY A 119 -3.60 5.83 0.93
CA GLY A 119 -4.31 6.68 1.89
C GLY A 119 -3.83 6.48 3.34
N GLN A 120 -2.79 5.68 3.54
CA GLN A 120 -2.21 5.38 4.86
C GLN A 120 -3.25 4.75 5.84
N THR A 121 -2.86 4.58 7.10
CA THR A 121 -3.76 4.03 8.13
C THR A 121 -4.98 4.90 8.38
N ILE A 122 -4.84 6.22 8.27
CA ILE A 122 -5.96 7.15 8.42
C ILE A 122 -7.02 6.99 7.32
N GLY A 123 -6.59 6.74 6.08
CA GLY A 123 -7.52 6.43 4.98
C GLY A 123 -8.24 5.09 5.19
N ALA A 124 -7.53 4.09 5.73
CA ALA A 124 -8.12 2.81 6.08
C ALA A 124 -9.13 2.94 7.24
N GLU A 125 -8.83 3.74 8.25
CA GLU A 125 -9.71 4.01 9.39
C GLU A 125 -11.00 4.72 8.98
N ASN A 126 -10.93 5.63 8.01
CA ASN A 126 -12.06 6.44 7.55
C ASN A 126 -12.77 5.86 6.31
N ALA A 127 -12.37 4.68 5.81
CA ALA A 127 -12.86 4.09 4.55
C ALA A 127 -12.73 5.04 3.34
N THR A 128 -11.66 5.82 3.28
CA THR A 128 -11.42 6.82 2.24
C THR A 128 -10.25 6.45 1.32
N LEU A 129 -9.86 5.18 1.30
CA LEU A 129 -8.73 4.72 0.49
C LEU A 129 -8.98 4.94 -1.01
N THR A 130 -7.89 5.17 -1.73
CA THR A 130 -7.84 4.99 -3.18
C THR A 130 -7.46 3.54 -3.47
N VAL A 131 -8.26 2.85 -4.28
CA VAL A 131 -8.06 1.45 -4.70
C VAL A 131 -7.79 1.42 -6.19
N MET A 132 -6.64 0.87 -6.59
CA MET A 132 -6.18 0.80 -7.97
C MET A 132 -6.31 -0.65 -8.45
N VAL A 133 -7.31 -0.95 -9.29
CA VAL A 133 -7.69 -2.34 -9.57
C VAL A 133 -7.20 -2.78 -10.95
N GLY A 134 -6.41 -3.85 -10.99
CA GLY A 134 -6.08 -4.59 -12.19
C GLY A 134 -6.81 -5.93 -12.24
N GLY A 135 -7.14 -6.40 -13.44
CA GLY A 135 -7.78 -7.69 -13.67
C GLY A 135 -9.01 -7.61 -14.56
N ASP A 136 -9.79 -8.70 -14.60
CA ASP A 136 -10.99 -8.80 -15.42
C ASP A 136 -12.05 -7.75 -15.05
N SER A 137 -12.57 -7.04 -16.03
CA SER A 137 -13.53 -5.94 -15.81
C SER A 137 -14.87 -6.43 -15.25
N ALA A 138 -15.33 -7.62 -15.62
CA ALA A 138 -16.58 -8.17 -15.09
C ALA A 138 -16.40 -8.64 -13.63
N ALA A 139 -15.24 -9.17 -13.29
CA ALA A 139 -14.88 -9.46 -11.90
C ALA A 139 -14.78 -8.18 -11.07
N PHE A 140 -14.18 -7.11 -11.62
CA PHE A 140 -14.14 -5.79 -10.99
C PHE A 140 -15.55 -5.27 -10.65
N GLU A 141 -16.46 -5.25 -11.61
CA GLU A 141 -17.85 -4.78 -11.39
C GLU A 141 -18.57 -5.60 -10.32
N ARG A 142 -18.32 -6.90 -10.26
CA ARG A 142 -18.89 -7.78 -9.22
C ARG A 142 -18.31 -7.50 -7.84
N ALA A 143 -17.01 -7.21 -7.73
CA ALA A 143 -16.33 -6.93 -6.47
C ALA A 143 -16.48 -5.47 -6.00
N LEU A 144 -16.87 -4.55 -6.88
CA LEU A 144 -16.96 -3.12 -6.60
C LEU A 144 -17.74 -2.77 -5.34
N PRO A 145 -18.95 -3.36 -5.06
CA PRO A 145 -19.68 -3.07 -3.83
C PRO A 145 -18.88 -3.39 -2.54
N ALA A 146 -18.07 -4.45 -2.57
CA ALA A 146 -17.24 -4.81 -1.42
C ALA A 146 -16.03 -3.86 -1.27
N MET A 147 -15.42 -3.44 -2.36
CA MET A 147 -14.33 -2.46 -2.33
C MET A 147 -14.82 -1.07 -1.88
N GLN A 148 -16.07 -0.70 -2.17
CA GLN A 148 -16.69 0.55 -1.71
C GLN A 148 -16.84 0.63 -0.18
N ALA A 149 -16.85 -0.51 0.51
CA ALA A 149 -16.84 -0.53 1.97
C ALA A 149 -15.53 -0.01 2.58
N VAL A 150 -14.42 -0.03 1.83
CA VAL A 150 -13.09 0.31 2.33
C VAL A 150 -12.44 1.51 1.63
N GLY A 151 -12.95 1.91 0.46
CA GLY A 151 -12.35 2.97 -0.35
C GLY A 151 -13.37 3.93 -0.96
N LYS A 152 -12.92 5.18 -1.16
CA LYS A 152 -13.73 6.25 -1.77
C LYS A 152 -13.48 6.41 -3.28
N LEU A 153 -12.22 6.30 -3.71
CA LEU A 153 -11.84 6.34 -5.11
C LEU A 153 -11.39 4.95 -5.55
N ILE A 154 -12.20 4.28 -6.35
CA ILE A 154 -11.90 2.92 -6.83
C ILE A 154 -11.87 2.97 -8.35
N LYS A 155 -10.75 2.58 -8.95
CA LYS A 155 -10.57 2.65 -10.39
C LYS A 155 -10.02 1.34 -10.95
N HIS A 156 -10.70 0.81 -11.95
CA HIS A 156 -10.14 -0.21 -12.83
C HIS A 156 -9.11 0.45 -13.75
N VAL A 157 -7.86 0.02 -13.67
CA VAL A 157 -6.73 0.67 -14.34
C VAL A 157 -6.10 -0.17 -15.43
N GLY A 158 -6.58 -1.39 -15.64
CA GLY A 158 -6.11 -2.28 -16.70
C GLY A 158 -6.22 -3.77 -16.33
N GLU A 159 -5.55 -4.61 -17.10
CA GLU A 159 -5.45 -6.04 -16.88
C GLU A 159 -4.68 -6.41 -15.61
N SER A 160 -4.64 -7.69 -15.26
CA SER A 160 -3.94 -8.19 -14.06
C SER A 160 -2.48 -7.69 -13.99
N GLY A 161 -2.11 -7.15 -12.84
CA GLY A 161 -0.83 -6.49 -12.58
C GLY A 161 -0.84 -4.97 -12.75
N ALA A 162 -1.85 -4.41 -13.43
CA ALA A 162 -1.92 -2.95 -13.65
C ALA A 162 -2.10 -2.16 -12.35
N GLY A 163 -2.89 -2.67 -11.40
CA GLY A 163 -3.06 -2.05 -10.08
C GLY A 163 -1.75 -1.99 -9.30
N PHE A 164 -1.02 -3.12 -9.25
CA PHE A 164 0.30 -3.17 -8.60
C PHE A 164 1.32 -2.25 -9.28
N ALA A 165 1.30 -2.16 -10.62
CA ALA A 165 2.17 -1.25 -11.35
C ALA A 165 1.90 0.22 -10.99
N VAL A 166 0.61 0.63 -10.99
CA VAL A 166 0.22 2.00 -10.59
C VAL A 166 0.63 2.28 -9.14
N LYS A 167 0.46 1.32 -8.24
CA LYS A 167 0.88 1.46 -6.83
C LYS A 167 2.39 1.63 -6.70
N ALA A 168 3.18 0.83 -7.39
CA ALA A 168 4.64 0.92 -7.37
C ALA A 168 5.12 2.29 -7.88
N VAL A 169 4.56 2.77 -8.99
CA VAL A 169 4.86 4.11 -9.53
C VAL A 169 4.43 5.22 -8.58
N ASN A 170 3.24 5.11 -7.94
CA ASN A 170 2.79 6.08 -6.93
C ASN A 170 3.79 6.19 -5.77
N ASN A 171 4.26 5.06 -5.25
CA ASN A 171 5.21 5.06 -4.12
C ASN A 171 6.61 5.53 -4.56
N MET A 172 7.02 5.24 -5.81
CA MET A 172 8.22 5.81 -6.38
C MET A 172 8.15 7.33 -6.52
N LEU A 173 7.02 7.89 -6.99
CA LEU A 173 6.83 9.35 -7.06
C LEU A 173 6.91 9.98 -5.67
N MET A 174 6.32 9.35 -4.65
CA MET A 174 6.46 9.81 -3.26
C MET A 174 7.94 9.82 -2.82
N ALA A 175 8.71 8.78 -3.16
CA ALA A 175 10.14 8.70 -2.86
C ALA A 175 10.95 9.79 -3.58
N VAL A 176 10.68 10.04 -4.86
CA VAL A 176 11.29 11.14 -5.64
C VAL A 176 11.02 12.48 -4.97
N HIS A 177 9.75 12.74 -4.64
CA HIS A 177 9.36 13.98 -3.96
C HIS A 177 10.04 14.12 -2.60
N LEU A 178 10.20 13.03 -1.84
CA LEU A 178 10.83 13.05 -0.53
C LEU A 178 12.33 13.39 -0.63
N CYS A 179 13.05 12.74 -1.53
CA CYS A 179 14.46 13.02 -1.78
C CYS A 179 14.65 14.49 -2.20
N ALA A 180 13.91 14.95 -3.23
CA ALA A 180 14.00 16.31 -3.72
C ALA A 180 13.63 17.37 -2.66
N ALA A 181 12.61 17.11 -1.85
CA ALA A 181 12.18 18.00 -0.78
C ALA A 181 13.22 18.09 0.36
N CYS A 182 13.87 16.97 0.71
CA CYS A 182 14.96 16.98 1.70
C CYS A 182 16.18 17.76 1.19
N GLU A 183 16.57 17.59 -0.07
CA GLU A 183 17.65 18.37 -0.70
C GLU A 183 17.30 19.86 -0.73
N GLY A 184 16.08 20.21 -1.13
CA GLY A 184 15.58 21.58 -1.14
C GLY A 184 15.56 22.21 0.27
N ALA A 185 15.06 21.49 1.27
CA ALA A 185 15.03 21.97 2.67
C ALA A 185 16.44 22.20 3.22
N THR A 186 17.35 21.25 3.00
CA THR A 186 18.75 21.37 3.40
C THR A 186 19.43 22.59 2.73
N THR A 187 19.18 22.78 1.43
CA THR A 187 19.72 23.92 0.67
C THR A 187 19.21 25.26 1.24
N LEU A 188 17.90 25.39 1.46
CA LEU A 188 17.28 26.60 2.02
C LEU A 188 17.82 26.90 3.42
N LYS A 189 17.93 25.87 4.27
CA LYS A 189 18.48 26.02 5.63
C LYS A 189 19.94 26.49 5.62
N ALA A 190 20.75 25.96 4.68
CA ALA A 190 22.14 26.40 4.48
C ALA A 190 22.26 27.89 4.09
N HIS A 191 21.25 28.45 3.45
CA HIS A 191 21.14 29.87 3.11
C HIS A 191 20.44 30.71 4.16
N GLY A 192 20.14 30.16 5.36
CA GLY A 192 19.52 30.88 6.47
C GLY A 192 18.02 31.14 6.28
N VAL A 193 17.36 30.44 5.37
CA VAL A 193 15.93 30.60 5.10
C VAL A 193 15.10 29.88 6.17
N ASN A 194 14.02 30.51 6.64
CA ASN A 194 13.02 29.88 7.50
C ASN A 194 12.25 28.83 6.69
N LEU A 195 12.38 27.55 7.07
CA LEU A 195 11.77 26.45 6.32
C LEU A 195 10.25 26.47 6.37
N ALA A 196 9.63 26.82 7.50
CA ALA A 196 8.17 26.86 7.62
C ALA A 196 7.54 27.84 6.62
N GLU A 197 8.05 29.06 6.58
CA GLU A 197 7.57 30.10 5.66
C GLU A 197 7.93 29.78 4.18
N ALA A 198 9.13 29.24 3.95
CA ALA A 198 9.54 28.85 2.61
C ALA A 198 8.64 27.75 2.02
N PHE A 199 8.30 26.72 2.81
CA PHE A 199 7.43 25.66 2.36
C PHE A 199 5.95 26.06 2.30
N GLU A 200 5.51 27.09 3.04
CA GLU A 200 4.21 27.72 2.80
C GLU A 200 4.16 28.35 1.39
N CYS A 201 5.19 29.12 1.01
CA CYS A 201 5.29 29.67 -0.34
C CYS A 201 5.38 28.59 -1.43
N ILE A 202 6.18 27.55 -1.23
CA ILE A 202 6.32 26.43 -2.16
C ILE A 202 4.99 25.71 -2.33
N ASN A 203 4.24 25.50 -1.22
CA ASN A 203 2.95 24.82 -1.26
C ASN A 203 1.83 25.67 -1.90
N ALA A 204 1.99 26.98 -1.95
CA ALA A 204 1.12 27.86 -2.75
C ALA A 204 1.53 27.99 -4.23
N SER A 205 2.58 27.26 -4.64
CA SER A 205 3.21 27.36 -5.94
C SER A 205 3.36 25.97 -6.60
N SER A 206 4.00 25.93 -7.77
CA SER A 206 4.17 24.71 -8.58
C SER A 206 5.05 23.61 -7.94
N GLY A 207 5.77 23.91 -6.87
CA GLY A 207 6.57 22.94 -6.13
C GLY A 207 5.79 22.08 -5.11
N GLN A 208 4.48 22.29 -5.02
CA GLN A 208 3.63 21.54 -4.09
C GLN A 208 3.63 20.04 -4.38
N SER A 209 3.68 19.25 -3.29
CA SER A 209 3.43 17.82 -3.27
C SER A 209 2.87 17.41 -1.89
N THR A 210 2.36 16.19 -1.77
CA THR A 210 1.99 15.65 -0.44
C THR A 210 3.18 15.65 0.53
N VAL A 211 4.39 15.46 0.00
CA VAL A 211 5.60 15.50 0.83
C VAL A 211 5.84 16.89 1.39
N THR A 212 5.80 17.92 0.56
CA THR A 212 6.06 19.30 0.96
C THR A 212 4.95 19.87 1.87
N SER A 213 3.68 19.52 1.58
CA SER A 213 2.53 20.06 2.31
C SER A 213 2.14 19.29 3.57
N SER A 214 2.55 18.04 3.71
CA SER A 214 2.14 17.19 4.84
C SER A 214 3.29 16.46 5.52
N ILE A 215 4.17 15.80 4.75
CA ILE A 215 5.21 14.95 5.35
C ILE A 215 6.29 15.81 6.04
N LEU A 216 6.82 16.81 5.33
CA LEU A 216 7.84 17.70 5.91
C LEU A 216 7.34 18.37 7.21
N PRO A 217 6.23 19.12 7.24
CA PRO A 217 5.82 19.83 8.44
C PRO A 217 5.40 18.91 9.60
N ASN A 218 4.67 17.83 9.29
CA ASN A 218 4.04 16.99 10.32
C ASN A 218 4.91 15.84 10.83
N ARG A 219 6.09 15.60 10.24
CA ARG A 219 6.97 14.48 10.61
C ARG A 219 8.43 14.87 10.73
N ILE A 220 8.95 15.65 9.78
CA ILE A 220 10.38 15.95 9.68
C ILE A 220 10.70 17.22 10.46
N PHE A 221 10.02 18.33 10.18
CA PHE A 221 10.27 19.61 10.89
C PHE A 221 9.96 19.53 12.38
N ASN A 222 8.88 18.82 12.75
CA ASN A 222 8.51 18.61 14.16
C ASN A 222 9.25 17.44 14.83
N ARG A 223 10.15 16.75 14.11
CA ARG A 223 11.00 15.65 14.59
C ARG A 223 10.24 14.42 15.12
N SER A 224 8.96 14.24 14.78
CA SER A 224 8.13 13.18 15.35
C SER A 224 8.35 11.80 14.72
N PHE A 225 8.61 11.73 13.42
CA PHE A 225 8.83 10.51 12.64
C PHE A 225 7.88 9.34 13.00
N PRO A 226 6.56 9.55 13.05
CA PRO A 226 5.62 8.53 13.51
C PRO A 226 5.56 7.36 12.53
N LEU A 227 5.67 6.13 13.02
CA LEU A 227 5.61 4.93 12.17
C LEU A 227 4.22 4.75 11.56
N THR A 228 4.07 5.14 10.31
CA THR A 228 2.84 4.97 9.53
C THR A 228 3.05 4.11 8.30
N PHE A 229 4.26 4.16 7.74
CA PHE A 229 4.71 3.32 6.63
C PHE A 229 6.21 3.08 6.78
N ALA A 230 6.59 1.82 6.99
CA ALA A 230 7.99 1.48 7.26
C ALA A 230 8.88 1.72 6.03
N LEU A 231 10.09 2.25 6.24
CA LEU A 231 11.05 2.51 5.16
C LEU A 231 11.43 1.25 4.37
N PRO A 232 11.58 0.06 4.97
CA PRO A 232 11.80 -1.17 4.19
C PRO A 232 10.68 -1.49 3.20
N LEU A 233 9.43 -1.14 3.51
CA LEU A 233 8.31 -1.32 2.59
C LEU A 233 8.37 -0.31 1.43
N LEU A 234 8.77 0.94 1.69
CA LEU A 234 9.03 1.90 0.62
C LEU A 234 10.20 1.45 -0.26
N ALA A 235 11.27 0.94 0.34
CA ALA A 235 12.44 0.41 -0.38
C ALA A 235 12.04 -0.77 -1.30
N LYS A 236 11.18 -1.68 -0.81
CA LYS A 236 10.58 -2.75 -1.62
C LYS A 236 9.78 -2.18 -2.79
N ASP A 237 8.89 -1.24 -2.54
CA ASP A 237 7.99 -0.69 -3.56
C ASP A 237 8.75 0.11 -4.64
N THR A 238 9.78 0.86 -4.26
CA THR A 238 10.67 1.54 -5.22
C THR A 238 11.49 0.54 -6.05
N GLY A 239 11.85 -0.59 -5.47
CA GLY A 239 12.47 -1.72 -6.17
C GLY A 239 11.54 -2.27 -7.26
N ILE A 240 10.26 -2.51 -6.95
CA ILE A 240 9.26 -2.99 -7.92
C ILE A 240 9.13 -1.99 -9.09
N ALA A 241 9.05 -0.68 -8.80
CA ALA A 241 8.96 0.33 -9.86
C ALA A 241 10.20 0.34 -10.77
N ALA A 242 11.39 0.18 -10.21
CA ALA A 242 12.63 0.10 -10.98
C ALA A 242 12.72 -1.19 -11.81
N ASP A 243 12.18 -2.32 -11.30
CA ASP A 243 12.08 -3.58 -12.06
C ASP A 243 11.18 -3.40 -13.29
N LEU A 244 10.02 -2.75 -13.14
CA LEU A 244 9.13 -2.44 -14.26
C LEU A 244 9.83 -1.62 -15.36
N VAL A 245 10.65 -0.64 -14.97
CA VAL A 245 11.45 0.15 -15.93
C VAL A 245 12.45 -0.74 -16.67
N ARG A 246 13.15 -1.64 -15.94
CA ARG A 246 14.13 -2.57 -16.54
C ARG A 246 13.48 -3.57 -17.50
N GLU A 247 12.35 -4.14 -17.10
CA GLU A 247 11.56 -5.08 -17.93
C GLU A 247 11.07 -4.42 -19.21
N ALA A 248 10.61 -3.17 -19.13
CA ALA A 248 10.15 -2.39 -20.28
C ALA A 248 11.33 -1.79 -21.09
N LYS A 249 12.59 -1.96 -20.66
CA LYS A 249 13.81 -1.41 -21.29
C LYS A 249 13.74 0.10 -21.51
N LEU A 250 13.18 0.83 -20.53
CA LEU A 250 13.01 2.27 -20.61
C LEU A 250 14.20 3.03 -19.98
N ALA A 251 14.47 4.22 -20.48
CA ALA A 251 15.38 5.16 -19.83
C ALA A 251 14.64 5.96 -18.77
N ALA A 252 14.90 5.69 -17.48
CA ALA A 252 14.26 6.36 -16.35
C ALA A 252 15.29 6.71 -15.25
N PRO A 253 16.23 7.66 -15.52
CA PRO A 253 17.32 7.97 -14.61
C PRO A 253 16.85 8.46 -13.23
N VAL A 254 15.75 9.22 -13.15
CA VAL A 254 15.19 9.72 -11.88
C VAL A 254 14.72 8.56 -11.01
N ILE A 255 14.04 7.56 -11.58
CA ILE A 255 13.59 6.36 -10.86
C ILE A 255 14.80 5.58 -10.34
N GLY A 256 15.82 5.35 -11.17
CA GLY A 256 17.02 4.63 -10.78
C GLY A 256 17.79 5.33 -9.65
N LEU A 257 17.98 6.65 -9.74
CA LEU A 257 18.61 7.43 -8.69
C LEU A 257 17.82 7.37 -7.39
N SER A 258 16.52 7.61 -7.43
CA SER A 258 15.66 7.60 -6.24
C SER A 258 15.61 6.23 -5.57
N GLN A 259 15.55 5.15 -6.35
CA GLN A 259 15.66 3.78 -5.80
C GLN A 259 16.94 3.61 -4.99
N ASN A 260 18.09 4.01 -5.55
CA ASN A 260 19.38 3.88 -4.87
C ASN A 260 19.45 4.72 -3.59
N LEU A 261 18.91 5.94 -3.60
CA LEU A 261 18.83 6.80 -2.41
C LEU A 261 17.96 6.19 -1.31
N ILE A 262 16.80 5.64 -1.66
CA ILE A 262 15.93 4.97 -0.70
C ILE A 262 16.60 3.70 -0.14
N GLN A 263 17.29 2.91 -0.95
CA GLN A 263 18.04 1.75 -0.48
C GLN A 263 19.20 2.15 0.46
N ALA A 264 19.92 3.23 0.13
CA ALA A 264 20.97 3.75 1.00
C ALA A 264 20.40 4.21 2.35
N ALA A 265 19.29 4.96 2.35
CA ALA A 265 18.63 5.37 3.58
C ALA A 265 18.13 4.16 4.40
N ASN A 266 17.57 3.15 3.74
CA ASN A 266 17.08 1.93 4.39
C ASN A 266 18.21 1.14 5.08
N ALA A 267 19.43 1.19 4.56
CA ALA A 267 20.60 0.54 5.16
C ALA A 267 21.11 1.25 6.43
N LEU A 268 20.66 2.48 6.71
CA LEU A 268 21.13 3.31 7.82
C LEU A 268 20.18 3.32 9.02
N VAL A 269 19.01 2.69 8.93
CA VAL A 269 17.97 2.76 9.95
C VAL A 269 17.45 1.37 10.34
N ASP A 270 16.75 1.30 11.48
CA ASP A 270 16.12 0.07 11.96
C ASP A 270 14.91 -0.32 11.11
N ALA A 271 14.58 -1.60 11.09
CA ALA A 271 13.54 -2.18 10.24
C ALA A 271 12.13 -1.61 10.50
N ASP A 272 11.87 -1.04 11.65
CA ASP A 272 10.61 -0.39 12.04
C ASP A 272 10.63 1.14 11.92
N SER A 273 11.65 1.70 11.26
CA SER A 273 11.71 3.14 11.00
C SER A 273 10.69 3.59 9.96
N ASP A 274 10.06 4.75 10.20
CA ASP A 274 9.14 5.37 9.23
C ASP A 274 9.91 5.86 7.99
N PHE A 275 9.26 5.85 6.83
CA PHE A 275 9.87 6.30 5.58
C PHE A 275 10.37 7.75 5.61
N SER A 276 9.80 8.61 6.46
CA SER A 276 10.24 10.00 6.61
C SER A 276 11.65 10.11 7.22
N THR A 277 12.19 9.04 7.82
CA THR A 277 13.58 8.99 8.32
C THR A 277 14.63 9.09 7.22
N VAL A 278 14.25 8.99 5.94
CA VAL A 278 15.13 9.35 4.80
C VAL A 278 15.75 10.74 4.98
N ALA A 279 15.06 11.70 5.61
CA ALA A 279 15.57 13.02 5.92
C ALA A 279 16.88 12.96 6.74
N LYS A 280 17.01 12.01 7.69
CA LYS A 280 18.22 11.85 8.51
C LYS A 280 19.47 11.51 7.71
N MET A 281 19.34 10.82 6.58
CA MET A 281 20.45 10.58 5.66
C MET A 281 20.96 11.90 5.07
N TYR A 282 20.08 12.76 4.59
CA TYR A 282 20.43 14.08 4.05
C TYR A 282 21.03 15.01 5.13
N GLU A 283 20.48 14.97 6.35
CA GLU A 283 21.05 15.68 7.52
C GLU A 283 22.46 15.20 7.82
N SER A 284 22.69 13.88 7.78
CA SER A 284 24.03 13.33 8.00
C SER A 284 25.04 13.76 6.93
N TRP A 285 24.63 13.82 5.67
CA TRP A 285 25.52 14.22 4.58
C TRP A 285 25.86 15.72 4.61
N SER A 286 24.89 16.55 4.93
CA SER A 286 25.03 18.00 4.91
C SER A 286 25.49 18.60 6.26
N GLN A 287 25.41 17.83 7.35
CA GLN A 287 25.57 18.33 8.74
C GLN A 287 24.58 19.46 9.08
N ILE A 288 23.42 19.46 8.44
CA ILE A 288 22.33 20.43 8.63
C ILE A 288 21.07 19.71 9.05
N THR A 289 20.49 20.08 10.19
CA THR A 289 19.22 19.52 10.65
C THR A 289 18.03 20.20 9.94
N ILE A 290 17.12 19.40 9.44
CA ILE A 290 15.89 19.85 8.75
C ILE A 290 14.79 20.04 9.79
N GLU A 291 14.69 21.24 10.37
CA GLU A 291 13.71 21.59 11.40
C GLU A 291 13.28 23.06 11.31
#